data_0b109e4a2c4f2718fbbbea282ae2d98b
#
_entry.id   0b109e4a2c4f2718fbbbea282ae2d98b
#
_cell.length_a   1.000
_cell.length_b   1.000
_cell.length_c   1.000
_cell.angle_alpha   90.00
_cell.angle_beta   90.00
_cell.angle_gamma   90.00
#
_symmetry.space_group_name_H-M   'P 1'
#
loop_
_entity.id
_entity.type
_entity.pdbx_description
1 polymer ?
#
loop_
_entity_poly.entity_id
_entity_poly.type
_entity_poly.pdbx_seq_one_letter_code
_entity_poly.pdbx_strand_id
1 'polypeptide(L)'
;MPLPKPPSKKGDLLKSADYEAQAAPRADKRSARTRMAEPPEQVALDLHDGHEPQPVVALTRPRRAAEAAAPPPARPATQTQAGPRKPRHEGPPKLFVLDTNVLMHDPMSLFRFEEHDIFLPMITLEELDGHKKGMSEVSRNVRQVSRDLDALAGASSFTDKDGALDPRIGIDLSKTGHREAGGKLFFQTMLLDFKLPAGLPQGKADNQILGVVQSLREQHPGREVVLVSKDINMRVKARALGLPAEDYFSDKTLDDGDLLYTGVLPLPADFWDRHGKTMESWQQGGHTFYRISGPLVPALMINQFVYLEVAGAAPLYARVSEITGKTAVLKTLRDYTHGKNAVWGVTARNREQNFALNLLMDPECDFITLTGTAGTGKTLMTLAAGLAQVLDERRYTEIIVTRVTVPVGDDIGFLPGNEEEKMGPWMGALDDNLEVLARTDTSAGEWGRAATNDLVRSKIKIKSLNFMRGRTFLNKFLLIDEAQNLTPKQMKTLITRAGPGTKIVCLGNLAQIDTPYLTEGSSGLTYAVDRFKGWPHGGHVMLARGERSRLADFASEVL
;
A
#
# COMPACT_ATOMS: atom_id res chain seq x y z
N MET A 1 11.61 24.18 43.30
CA MET A 1 12.69 25.13 42.96
C MET A 1 12.07 26.31 42.24
N PRO A 2 12.37 27.59 42.61
CA PRO A 2 11.84 28.74 41.89
C PRO A 2 12.48 28.77 40.50
N LEU A 3 11.68 29.17 39.49
CA LEU A 3 12.12 29.32 38.11
C LEU A 3 13.25 30.36 38.00
N PRO A 4 14.25 30.17 37.12
CA PRO A 4 15.31 31.13 36.91
C PRO A 4 14.73 32.44 36.33
N LYS A 5 15.32 33.55 36.75
CA LYS A 5 14.92 34.89 36.27
C LYS A 5 15.16 34.99 34.76
N PRO A 6 14.28 35.67 34.00
CA PRO A 6 14.51 35.88 32.59
C PRO A 6 15.78 36.70 32.33
N PRO A 7 16.47 36.50 31.19
CA PRO A 7 17.70 37.21 30.85
C PRO A 7 17.44 38.73 30.75
N SER A 8 18.31 39.48 31.34
CA SER A 8 18.20 40.94 31.46
C SER A 8 18.66 41.73 30.25
N LYS A 9 19.16 41.08 29.19
CA LYS A 9 19.59 41.70 27.92
C LYS A 9 18.97 40.99 26.73
N LYS A 10 18.52 41.77 25.73
CA LYS A 10 18.17 41.22 24.41
C LYS A 10 19.42 40.61 23.78
N GLY A 11 19.30 39.37 23.28
CA GLY A 11 20.36 38.72 22.51
C GLY A 11 20.57 39.49 21.19
N ASP A 12 21.82 39.78 20.86
CA ASP A 12 22.21 40.30 19.56
C ASP A 12 22.36 39.14 18.57
N LEU A 13 22.02 39.41 17.30
CA LEU A 13 22.27 38.44 16.22
C LEU A 13 23.77 38.23 16.05
N LEU A 14 24.22 36.98 16.05
CA LEU A 14 25.60 36.60 15.78
C LEU A 14 26.01 37.08 14.37
N LYS A 15 27.16 37.72 14.28
CA LYS A 15 27.76 38.16 13.01
C LYS A 15 28.53 36.99 12.39
N SER A 16 28.73 37.00 11.07
CA SER A 16 29.45 35.91 10.35
C SER A 16 30.84 35.61 10.95
N ALA A 17 31.54 36.58 11.49
CA ALA A 17 32.83 36.43 12.16
C ALA A 17 32.75 35.62 13.48
N ASP A 18 31.59 35.51 14.11
CA ASP A 18 31.40 34.76 15.34
C ASP A 18 31.31 33.25 15.07
N TYR A 19 30.97 32.85 13.82
CA TYR A 19 30.94 31.46 13.38
C TYR A 19 32.34 30.92 13.06
N GLU A 20 33.23 31.76 12.52
CA GLU A 20 34.61 31.33 12.21
C GLU A 20 35.44 31.11 13.48
N ALA A 21 35.14 31.83 14.56
CA ALA A 21 35.81 31.65 15.85
C ALA A 21 35.45 30.36 16.60
N GLN A 22 34.34 29.70 16.26
CA GLN A 22 33.93 28.41 16.86
C GLN A 22 34.48 27.19 16.13
N ALA A 23 35.05 27.36 14.95
CA ALA A 23 35.58 26.24 14.13
C ALA A 23 37.04 25.84 14.46
N ALA A 24 37.73 26.54 15.37
CA ALA A 24 39.07 26.18 15.78
C ALA A 24 39.04 25.20 16.97
N PRO A 25 39.74 24.06 16.92
CA PRO A 25 39.78 23.13 18.03
C PRO A 25 40.53 23.75 19.22
N ARG A 26 39.87 23.88 20.35
CA ARG A 26 40.47 24.30 21.62
C ARG A 26 41.45 23.22 22.06
N ALA A 27 42.74 23.55 22.04
CA ALA A 27 43.79 22.76 22.68
C ALA A 27 43.62 22.80 24.20
N ASP A 28 43.24 21.67 24.78
CA ASP A 28 43.14 21.49 26.23
C ASP A 28 44.51 21.39 26.84
N LYS A 29 44.95 22.45 27.53
CA LYS A 29 46.07 22.42 28.45
C LYS A 29 45.58 21.82 29.77
N ARG A 30 45.81 20.49 29.95
CA ARG A 30 45.89 19.92 31.28
C ARG A 30 47.15 19.09 31.40
N SER A 31 47.96 19.55 32.38
CA SER A 31 49.23 19.05 32.82
C SER A 31 49.26 17.58 33.19
N ALA A 32 50.41 17.01 32.84
CA ALA A 32 51.02 15.78 33.29
C ALA A 32 50.68 15.29 34.71
N ARG A 33 50.35 14.03 34.80
CA ARG A 33 50.92 12.98 35.66
C ARG A 33 50.03 11.72 35.62
N THR A 34 50.51 10.65 35.08
CA THR A 34 50.88 9.45 35.79
C THR A 34 50.68 8.21 34.91
N ARG A 35 51.79 7.52 34.75
CA ARG A 35 51.96 6.09 34.46
C ARG A 35 51.40 5.48 33.20
N MET A 36 52.35 5.09 32.37
CA MET A 36 52.31 4.06 31.36
C MET A 36 51.65 2.78 31.88
N ALA A 37 50.66 2.31 31.14
CA ALA A 37 50.30 0.90 31.06
C ALA A 37 50.31 0.56 29.58
N GLU A 38 51.07 -0.46 29.23
CA GLU A 38 51.22 -0.99 27.87
C GLU A 38 49.90 -1.49 27.31
N PRO A 39 49.67 -1.38 25.98
CA PRO A 39 48.52 -1.99 25.35
C PRO A 39 48.73 -3.51 25.31
N PRO A 40 47.65 -4.31 25.45
CA PRO A 40 47.74 -5.76 25.30
C PRO A 40 48.05 -6.10 23.84
N GLU A 41 49.00 -6.99 23.66
CA GLU A 41 49.39 -7.63 22.41
C GLU A 41 48.18 -8.23 21.69
N GLN A 42 48.10 -7.93 20.42
CA GLN A 42 47.23 -8.65 19.50
C GLN A 42 47.82 -10.07 19.35
N VAL A 43 47.14 -11.05 19.92
CA VAL A 43 47.43 -12.47 19.65
C VAL A 43 46.90 -12.77 18.24
N ALA A 44 47.84 -12.87 17.31
CA ALA A 44 47.59 -13.47 16.01
C ALA A 44 47.37 -14.97 16.23
N LEU A 45 46.17 -15.45 15.89
CA LEU A 45 45.88 -16.87 15.80
C LEU A 45 46.48 -17.40 14.49
N ASP A 46 47.65 -18.01 14.60
CA ASP A 46 48.23 -18.88 13.57
C ASP A 46 47.33 -20.10 13.37
N LEU A 47 46.57 -20.13 12.28
CA LEU A 47 45.89 -21.31 11.77
C LEU A 47 46.75 -21.99 10.70
N HIS A 48 47.79 -22.64 11.15
CA HIS A 48 48.51 -23.63 10.35
C HIS A 48 48.72 -24.87 11.22
N ASP A 49 47.75 -25.78 11.13
CA ASP A 49 48.02 -27.19 11.37
C ASP A 49 47.40 -28.00 10.24
N GLY A 50 48.34 -28.61 9.49
CA GLY A 50 48.03 -29.50 8.40
C GLY A 50 47.39 -30.79 8.91
N HIS A 51 46.16 -31.03 8.46
CA HIS A 51 45.63 -32.39 8.42
C HIS A 51 45.24 -32.69 6.98
N GLU A 52 45.99 -33.61 6.39
CA GLU A 52 45.62 -34.27 5.14
C GLU A 52 44.23 -34.91 5.26
N PRO A 53 43.37 -34.77 4.26
CA PRO A 53 42.08 -35.45 4.28
C PRO A 53 42.25 -36.92 3.96
N GLN A 54 41.92 -37.79 4.91
CA GLN A 54 41.74 -39.22 4.67
C GLN A 54 40.54 -39.45 3.78
N PRO A 55 40.57 -40.43 2.85
CA PRO A 55 39.49 -40.66 1.91
C PRO A 55 38.27 -41.28 2.62
N VAL A 56 37.12 -40.60 2.48
CA VAL A 56 35.85 -41.11 2.94
C VAL A 56 35.44 -42.28 2.04
N VAL A 57 35.38 -43.49 2.60
CA VAL A 57 34.88 -44.69 1.95
C VAL A 57 33.38 -44.54 1.70
N ALA A 58 33.00 -44.39 0.45
CA ALA A 58 31.62 -44.37 0.01
C ALA A 58 31.02 -45.78 0.14
N LEU A 59 30.07 -45.95 1.05
CA LEU A 59 29.22 -47.13 1.13
C LEU A 59 28.26 -47.13 -0.09
N THR A 60 28.66 -47.93 -1.10
CA THR A 60 27.82 -48.24 -2.25
C THR A 60 26.68 -49.17 -1.82
N ARG A 61 25.46 -48.67 -1.81
CA ARG A 61 24.25 -49.54 -1.83
C ARG A 61 24.05 -50.13 -3.23
N PRO A 62 23.67 -51.37 -3.38
CA PRO A 62 23.49 -51.99 -4.70
C PRO A 62 22.30 -51.36 -5.44
N ARG A 63 22.60 -50.85 -6.62
CA ARG A 63 21.62 -50.35 -7.59
C ARG A 63 20.80 -51.51 -8.13
N ARG A 64 19.53 -51.58 -7.76
CA ARG A 64 18.55 -52.41 -8.45
C ARG A 64 18.36 -51.81 -9.84
N ALA A 65 18.56 -52.63 -10.87
CA ALA A 65 18.28 -52.28 -12.24
C ALA A 65 16.79 -51.89 -12.39
N ALA A 66 16.52 -50.65 -12.73
CA ALA A 66 15.22 -50.18 -13.14
C ALA A 66 15.19 -50.22 -14.66
N GLU A 67 14.30 -51.03 -15.18
CA GLU A 67 13.90 -51.10 -16.58
C GLU A 67 13.58 -49.72 -17.13
N ALA A 68 14.11 -49.43 -18.32
CA ALA A 68 13.89 -48.19 -19.03
C ALA A 68 12.42 -48.06 -19.44
N ALA A 69 11.66 -47.31 -18.68
CA ALA A 69 10.33 -46.87 -19.11
C ALA A 69 10.50 -45.73 -20.14
N ALA A 70 9.82 -45.87 -21.28
CA ALA A 70 9.77 -44.90 -22.34
C ALA A 70 9.30 -43.51 -21.83
N PRO A 71 9.79 -42.40 -22.40
CA PRO A 71 9.36 -41.07 -21.97
C PRO A 71 7.85 -40.91 -22.22
N PRO A 72 7.12 -40.28 -21.28
CA PRO A 72 5.70 -40.00 -21.48
C PRO A 72 5.52 -39.04 -22.66
N PRO A 73 4.43 -39.17 -23.44
CA PRO A 73 4.17 -38.28 -24.56
C PRO A 73 4.08 -36.83 -24.07
N ALA A 74 4.71 -35.93 -24.81
CA ALA A 74 4.68 -34.51 -24.57
C ALA A 74 3.20 -34.04 -24.43
N ARG A 75 2.84 -33.48 -23.29
CA ARG A 75 1.56 -32.82 -23.11
C ARG A 75 1.47 -31.72 -24.15
N PRO A 76 0.35 -31.57 -24.87
CA PRO A 76 0.17 -30.45 -25.78
C PRO A 76 0.31 -29.15 -24.96
N ALA A 77 1.12 -28.24 -25.47
CA ALA A 77 1.28 -26.92 -24.89
C ALA A 77 -0.13 -26.31 -24.72
N THR A 78 -0.53 -26.11 -23.48
CA THR A 78 -1.76 -25.39 -23.17
C THR A 78 -1.54 -23.99 -23.75
N GLN A 79 -2.18 -23.73 -24.87
CA GLN A 79 -2.32 -22.37 -25.38
C GLN A 79 -3.03 -21.60 -24.27
N THR A 80 -2.30 -20.75 -23.59
CA THR A 80 -2.86 -19.71 -22.72
C THR A 80 -3.80 -18.92 -23.63
N GLN A 81 -5.10 -19.19 -23.49
CA GLN A 81 -6.10 -18.35 -24.12
C GLN A 81 -5.88 -16.96 -23.57
N ALA A 82 -5.36 -16.08 -24.44
CA ALA A 82 -5.36 -14.65 -24.21
C ALA A 82 -6.81 -14.28 -23.84
N GLY A 83 -7.01 -13.66 -22.67
CA GLY A 83 -8.31 -13.15 -22.27
C GLY A 83 -8.91 -12.26 -23.37
N PRO A 84 -10.22 -12.05 -23.37
CA PRO A 84 -10.89 -11.30 -24.43
C PRO A 84 -10.18 -9.96 -24.59
N ARG A 85 -9.60 -9.75 -25.78
CA ARG A 85 -9.01 -8.47 -26.17
C ARG A 85 -10.10 -7.43 -26.05
N LYS A 86 -9.88 -6.39 -25.24
CA LYS A 86 -10.75 -5.19 -25.24
C LYS A 86 -10.94 -4.75 -26.69
N PRO A 87 -12.15 -4.34 -27.09
CA PRO A 87 -12.39 -3.85 -28.43
C PRO A 87 -11.41 -2.70 -28.72
N ARG A 88 -10.69 -2.79 -29.84
CA ARG A 88 -9.87 -1.68 -30.33
C ARG A 88 -10.79 -0.49 -30.55
N HIS A 89 -10.36 0.68 -30.09
CA HIS A 89 -11.10 1.93 -30.30
C HIS A 89 -11.27 2.14 -31.82
N GLU A 90 -12.51 2.24 -32.29
CA GLU A 90 -12.82 2.56 -33.67
C GLU A 90 -12.64 4.08 -33.89
N GLY A 91 -11.41 4.52 -34.15
CA GLY A 91 -11.09 5.93 -34.41
C GLY A 91 -9.60 6.18 -34.65
N PRO A 92 -9.22 7.34 -35.20
CA PRO A 92 -7.81 7.70 -35.33
C PRO A 92 -7.17 7.84 -33.95
N PRO A 93 -5.85 7.51 -33.82
CA PRO A 93 -5.14 7.62 -32.54
C PRO A 93 -5.21 9.06 -32.00
N LYS A 94 -5.61 9.20 -30.75
CA LYS A 94 -5.63 10.48 -30.04
C LYS A 94 -4.21 10.97 -29.76
N LEU A 95 -4.06 12.26 -29.47
CA LEU A 95 -2.83 12.86 -28.98
C LEU A 95 -3.04 13.30 -27.53
N PHE A 96 -2.43 12.62 -26.59
CA PHE A 96 -2.50 12.95 -25.17
C PHE A 96 -1.35 13.87 -24.77
N VAL A 97 -1.68 15.03 -24.24
CA VAL A 97 -0.70 15.96 -23.65
C VAL A 97 -0.65 15.70 -22.15
N LEU A 98 0.49 15.24 -21.65
CA LEU A 98 0.64 14.86 -20.26
C LEU A 98 1.11 16.05 -19.41
N ASP A 99 0.41 16.26 -18.31
CA ASP A 99 0.81 17.14 -17.23
C ASP A 99 1.90 16.48 -16.36
N THR A 100 2.73 17.29 -15.75
CA THR A 100 3.86 16.87 -14.91
C THR A 100 3.41 15.97 -13.76
N ASN A 101 2.25 16.25 -13.15
CA ASN A 101 1.72 15.50 -12.02
C ASN A 101 1.39 14.03 -12.38
N VAL A 102 1.03 13.73 -13.63
CA VAL A 102 0.80 12.36 -14.10
C VAL A 102 2.09 11.55 -14.04
N LEU A 103 3.19 12.12 -14.54
CA LEU A 103 4.50 11.49 -14.55
C LEU A 103 5.11 11.34 -13.15
N MET A 104 4.87 12.32 -12.28
CA MET A 104 5.30 12.28 -10.88
C MET A 104 4.54 11.21 -10.08
N HIS A 105 3.27 10.99 -10.41
CA HIS A 105 2.42 10.00 -9.77
C HIS A 105 2.73 8.58 -10.25
N ASP A 106 2.76 8.36 -11.56
CA ASP A 106 3.04 7.06 -12.17
C ASP A 106 4.12 7.17 -13.27
N PRO A 107 5.37 6.78 -12.99
CA PRO A 107 6.44 6.82 -13.97
C PRO A 107 6.20 5.91 -15.19
N MET A 108 5.33 4.90 -15.05
CA MET A 108 4.96 4.00 -16.14
C MET A 108 3.83 4.56 -17.01
N SER A 109 3.29 5.74 -16.70
CA SER A 109 2.19 6.36 -17.44
C SER A 109 2.51 6.53 -18.94
N LEU A 110 3.78 6.80 -19.30
CA LEU A 110 4.23 6.88 -20.69
C LEU A 110 3.89 5.65 -21.54
N PHE A 111 3.72 4.47 -20.92
CA PHE A 111 3.51 3.20 -21.62
C PHE A 111 2.08 2.67 -21.50
N ARG A 112 1.14 3.47 -20.99
CA ARG A 112 -0.23 3.00 -20.67
C ARG A 112 -1.31 3.57 -21.58
N PHE A 113 -0.94 4.28 -22.64
CA PHE A 113 -1.90 4.88 -23.58
C PHE A 113 -2.13 4.02 -24.84
N GLU A 114 -1.76 2.74 -24.80
CA GLU A 114 -2.01 1.74 -25.85
C GLU A 114 -1.53 2.21 -27.23
N GLU A 115 -2.44 2.35 -28.22
CA GLU A 115 -2.15 2.81 -29.59
C GLU A 115 -2.07 4.33 -29.75
N HIS A 116 -2.31 5.08 -28.68
CA HIS A 116 -2.39 6.54 -28.73
C HIS A 116 -1.03 7.20 -28.54
N ASP A 117 -0.87 8.37 -29.15
CA ASP A 117 0.36 9.13 -29.06
C ASP A 117 0.40 10.06 -27.85
N ILE A 118 1.59 10.33 -27.38
CA ILE A 118 1.86 11.19 -26.22
C ILE A 118 2.67 12.40 -26.66
N PHE A 119 2.30 13.56 -26.16
CA PHE A 119 3.04 14.80 -26.30
C PHE A 119 3.50 15.33 -24.94
N LEU A 120 4.79 15.60 -24.81
CA LEU A 120 5.36 16.21 -23.61
C LEU A 120 5.74 17.67 -23.87
N PRO A 121 5.05 18.63 -23.22
CA PRO A 121 5.46 20.02 -23.21
C PRO A 121 6.86 20.19 -22.61
N MET A 122 7.65 21.14 -23.10
CA MET A 122 8.99 21.39 -22.56
C MET A 122 8.95 21.79 -21.08
N ILE A 123 7.95 22.55 -20.69
CA ILE A 123 7.76 22.96 -19.30
C ILE A 123 7.58 21.76 -18.36
N THR A 124 6.95 20.67 -18.82
CA THR A 124 6.82 19.42 -18.05
C THR A 124 8.20 18.83 -17.73
N LEU A 125 9.15 18.89 -18.67
CA LEU A 125 10.51 18.40 -18.44
C LEU A 125 11.29 19.29 -17.46
N GLU A 126 11.09 20.60 -17.52
CA GLU A 126 11.70 21.56 -16.57
C GLU A 126 11.19 21.35 -15.15
N GLU A 127 9.88 21.16 -14.99
CA GLU A 127 9.29 20.86 -13.67
C GLU A 127 9.79 19.51 -13.12
N LEU A 128 9.90 18.48 -13.96
CA LEU A 128 10.49 17.21 -13.55
C LEU A 128 11.93 17.40 -13.04
N ASP A 129 12.72 18.23 -13.71
CA ASP A 129 14.09 18.52 -13.27
C ASP A 129 14.14 19.18 -11.87
N GLY A 130 13.21 20.08 -11.59
CA GLY A 130 13.06 20.70 -10.27
C GLY A 130 12.78 19.69 -9.14
N HIS A 131 12.08 18.60 -9.45
CA HIS A 131 11.68 17.57 -8.48
C HIS A 131 12.63 16.36 -8.38
N LYS A 132 13.75 16.34 -9.11
CA LYS A 132 14.75 15.23 -9.07
C LYS A 132 15.47 15.11 -7.71
N LYS A 133 15.57 16.20 -6.94
CA LYS A 133 16.33 16.27 -5.69
C LYS A 133 15.50 15.71 -4.52
N GLY A 134 16.15 15.02 -3.59
CA GLY A 134 15.53 14.48 -2.39
C GLY A 134 15.29 12.97 -2.40
N MET A 135 14.74 12.45 -1.30
CA MET A 135 14.46 11.03 -1.07
C MET A 135 12.96 10.70 -1.15
N SER A 136 12.11 11.65 -1.45
CA SER A 136 10.67 11.47 -1.58
C SER A 136 10.33 10.44 -2.68
N GLU A 137 9.13 9.90 -2.64
CA GLU A 137 8.63 9.02 -3.69
C GLU A 137 8.53 9.76 -5.03
N VAL A 138 8.04 10.99 -5.00
CA VAL A 138 7.99 11.88 -6.16
C VAL A 138 9.37 12.00 -6.81
N SER A 139 10.42 12.31 -6.03
CA SER A 139 11.78 12.41 -6.57
C SER A 139 12.31 11.09 -7.15
N ARG A 140 11.88 9.94 -6.63
CA ARG A 140 12.21 8.62 -7.20
C ARG A 140 11.48 8.36 -8.51
N ASN A 141 10.19 8.70 -8.56
CA ASN A 141 9.38 8.56 -9.76
C ASN A 141 9.93 9.45 -10.88
N VAL A 142 10.24 10.70 -10.58
CA VAL A 142 10.86 11.64 -11.51
C VAL A 142 12.19 11.11 -12.06
N ARG A 143 13.06 10.55 -11.22
CA ARG A 143 14.31 9.92 -11.69
C ARG A 143 14.05 8.69 -12.55
N GLN A 144 12.97 7.94 -12.30
CA GLN A 144 12.60 6.81 -13.15
C GLN A 144 12.11 7.29 -14.52
N VAL A 145 11.17 8.25 -14.55
CA VAL A 145 10.70 8.89 -15.80
C VAL A 145 11.87 9.41 -16.62
N SER A 146 12.81 10.13 -15.96
CA SER A 146 13.98 10.67 -16.67
C SER A 146 14.85 9.57 -17.29
N ARG A 147 15.03 8.42 -16.63
CA ARG A 147 15.76 7.27 -17.19
C ARG A 147 15.01 6.63 -18.36
N ASP A 148 13.68 6.53 -18.24
CA ASP A 148 12.85 5.92 -19.28
C ASP A 148 12.82 6.82 -20.53
N LEU A 149 12.75 8.15 -20.35
CA LEU A 149 12.88 9.12 -21.44
C LEU A 149 14.25 9.08 -22.10
N ASP A 150 15.33 8.97 -21.33
CA ASP A 150 16.70 8.83 -21.84
C ASP A 150 16.87 7.53 -22.63
N ALA A 151 16.35 6.42 -22.12
CA ALA A 151 16.35 5.12 -22.80
C ALA A 151 15.56 5.16 -24.11
N LEU A 152 14.39 5.82 -24.14
CA LEU A 152 13.59 6.02 -25.35
C LEU A 152 14.34 6.87 -26.38
N ALA A 153 14.94 7.98 -25.94
CA ALA A 153 15.73 8.85 -26.79
C ALA A 153 16.95 8.12 -27.39
N GLY A 154 17.65 7.32 -26.56
CA GLY A 154 18.81 6.54 -27.00
C GLY A 154 18.47 5.36 -27.93
N ALA A 155 17.26 4.80 -27.82
CA ALA A 155 16.80 3.71 -28.69
C ALA A 155 16.27 4.18 -30.06
N SER A 156 16.14 5.47 -30.25
CA SER A 156 15.54 6.07 -31.45
C SER A 156 16.51 7.00 -32.14
N SER A 157 16.67 6.83 -33.44
CA SER A 157 17.31 7.85 -34.26
C SER A 157 16.27 8.93 -34.58
N PHE A 158 16.47 10.16 -34.08
CA PHE A 158 15.71 11.34 -34.50
C PHE A 158 16.10 11.83 -35.89
N THR A 159 16.58 10.94 -36.72
CA THR A 159 17.06 11.27 -38.08
C THR A 159 16.00 10.88 -39.10
N ASP A 160 15.75 11.75 -40.03
CA ASP A 160 14.99 11.45 -41.24
C ASP A 160 15.73 10.44 -42.13
N LYS A 161 15.15 10.12 -43.30
CA LYS A 161 15.75 9.19 -44.27
C LYS A 161 17.11 9.66 -44.80
N ASP A 162 17.43 10.94 -44.66
CA ASP A 162 18.65 11.59 -45.11
C ASP A 162 19.67 11.80 -43.96
N GLY A 163 19.36 11.32 -42.74
CA GLY A 163 20.22 11.42 -41.56
C GLY A 163 20.17 12.76 -40.84
N ALA A 164 19.24 13.66 -41.22
CA ALA A 164 19.03 14.92 -40.53
C ALA A 164 18.09 14.72 -39.33
N LEU A 165 18.34 15.44 -38.21
CA LEU A 165 17.49 15.42 -37.02
C LEU A 165 16.14 16.06 -37.36
N ASP A 166 15.06 15.28 -37.40
CA ASP A 166 13.70 15.79 -37.48
C ASP A 166 12.92 15.54 -36.16
N PRO A 167 12.76 16.58 -35.36
CA PRO A 167 12.04 16.49 -34.09
C PRO A 167 10.53 16.22 -34.24
N ARG A 168 9.99 16.24 -35.45
CA ARG A 168 8.62 15.85 -35.78
C ARG A 168 8.43 14.35 -35.88
N ILE A 169 9.52 13.59 -35.93
CA ILE A 169 9.49 12.13 -35.93
C ILE A 169 9.27 11.67 -34.47
N GLY A 170 8.07 11.19 -34.14
CA GLY A 170 7.77 10.66 -32.82
C GLY A 170 8.58 9.40 -32.51
N ILE A 171 8.98 9.25 -31.24
CA ILE A 171 9.68 8.07 -30.73
C ILE A 171 8.68 6.95 -30.50
N ASP A 172 8.91 5.80 -31.05
CA ASP A 172 8.08 4.61 -30.85
C ASP A 172 8.24 4.10 -29.40
N LEU A 173 7.16 4.11 -28.65
CA LEU A 173 7.14 3.71 -27.23
C LEU A 173 7.41 2.21 -27.03
N SER A 174 7.16 1.38 -28.03
CA SER A 174 7.38 -0.07 -27.95
C SER A 174 8.86 -0.48 -27.92
N LYS A 175 9.78 0.41 -28.34
CA LYS A 175 11.22 0.11 -28.51
C LYS A 175 11.96 -0.22 -27.21
N THR A 176 11.43 0.19 -26.05
CA THR A 176 12.04 -0.10 -24.74
C THR A 176 11.47 -1.34 -24.07
N GLY A 177 10.83 -2.22 -24.82
CA GLY A 177 10.31 -3.51 -24.34
C GLY A 177 8.84 -3.50 -23.91
N HIS A 178 8.18 -2.36 -23.95
CA HIS A 178 6.76 -2.19 -23.63
C HIS A 178 5.88 -2.44 -24.86
N ARG A 179 5.71 -3.71 -25.24
CA ARG A 179 5.02 -4.10 -26.48
C ARG A 179 3.54 -3.68 -26.56
N GLU A 180 2.95 -3.32 -25.42
CA GLU A 180 1.56 -2.86 -25.33
C GLU A 180 1.41 -1.38 -25.70
N ALA A 181 2.50 -0.60 -25.63
CA ALA A 181 2.52 0.82 -25.98
C ALA A 181 2.81 0.98 -27.48
N GLY A 182 1.76 0.94 -28.32
CA GLY A 182 1.87 1.04 -29.77
C GLY A 182 1.93 2.47 -30.30
N GLY A 183 1.78 3.48 -29.45
CA GLY A 183 1.84 4.89 -29.81
C GLY A 183 3.25 5.47 -29.89
N LYS A 184 3.34 6.76 -30.20
CA LYS A 184 4.59 7.51 -30.31
C LYS A 184 4.66 8.62 -29.27
N LEU A 185 5.87 8.92 -28.81
CA LEU A 185 6.18 10.03 -27.93
C LEU A 185 6.71 11.21 -28.75
N PHE A 186 6.14 12.38 -28.57
CA PHE A 186 6.55 13.64 -29.16
C PHE A 186 6.98 14.62 -28.07
N PHE A 187 8.00 15.41 -28.35
CA PHE A 187 8.44 16.51 -27.49
C PHE A 187 8.11 17.85 -28.12
N GLN A 188 7.87 18.84 -27.29
CA GLN A 188 7.79 20.23 -27.76
C GLN A 188 9.18 20.72 -28.15
N THR A 189 9.44 20.90 -29.43
CA THR A 189 10.74 21.34 -29.99
C THR A 189 10.71 22.74 -30.57
N MET A 190 9.50 23.29 -30.76
CA MET A 190 9.30 24.65 -31.26
C MET A 190 8.48 25.48 -30.29
N LEU A 191 8.71 26.78 -30.31
CA LEU A 191 7.83 27.73 -29.65
C LEU A 191 6.45 27.63 -30.31
N LEU A 192 5.47 27.30 -29.54
CA LEU A 192 4.08 27.28 -29.96
C LEU A 192 3.48 28.65 -29.67
N ASP A 193 2.93 29.29 -30.69
CA ASP A 193 2.27 30.57 -30.53
C ASP A 193 0.82 30.31 -30.03
N PHE A 194 0.49 30.80 -28.85
CA PHE A 194 -0.84 30.67 -28.28
C PHE A 194 -1.25 31.94 -27.54
N LYS A 195 -2.53 32.26 -27.58
CA LYS A 195 -3.11 33.39 -26.82
C LYS A 195 -4.07 32.85 -25.76
N LEU A 196 -3.63 32.90 -24.51
CA LEU A 196 -4.49 32.62 -23.38
C LEU A 196 -5.34 33.87 -23.05
N PRO A 197 -6.55 33.68 -22.47
CA PRO A 197 -7.36 34.78 -21.94
C PRO A 197 -6.55 35.66 -20.97
N ALA A 198 -6.81 36.98 -20.99
CA ALA A 198 -6.05 37.95 -20.21
C ALA A 198 -6.05 37.70 -18.69
N GLY A 199 -6.99 36.89 -18.18
CA GLY A 199 -7.06 36.51 -16.76
C GLY A 199 -6.11 35.36 -16.35
N LEU A 200 -5.41 34.73 -17.31
CA LEU A 200 -4.49 33.62 -17.02
C LEU A 200 -3.02 34.12 -17.16
N PRO A 201 -2.24 34.17 -16.05
CA PRO A 201 -0.84 34.57 -16.11
C PRO A 201 -0.03 33.61 -17.00
N GLN A 202 0.68 34.13 -18.00
CA GLN A 202 1.47 33.32 -18.95
C GLN A 202 2.66 32.61 -18.31
N GLY A 203 3.16 33.08 -17.18
CA GLY A 203 4.34 32.53 -16.51
C GLY A 203 4.10 31.28 -15.65
N LYS A 204 2.86 30.81 -15.50
CA LYS A 204 2.57 29.59 -14.76
C LYS A 204 2.66 28.36 -15.67
N ALA A 205 3.31 27.30 -15.20
CA ALA A 205 3.48 26.04 -15.93
C ALA A 205 2.15 25.45 -16.43
N ASP A 206 1.15 25.35 -15.55
CA ASP A 206 -0.21 24.91 -15.92
C ASP A 206 -0.76 25.65 -17.14
N ASN A 207 -0.61 27.00 -17.14
CA ASN A 207 -1.16 27.82 -18.21
C ASN A 207 -0.38 27.67 -19.50
N GLN A 208 0.93 27.39 -19.42
CA GLN A 208 1.75 27.07 -20.59
C GLN A 208 1.31 25.75 -21.20
N ILE A 209 1.06 24.72 -20.38
CA ILE A 209 0.54 23.42 -20.85
C ILE A 209 -0.81 23.60 -21.54
N LEU A 210 -1.74 24.40 -20.99
CA LEU A 210 -3.01 24.72 -21.64
C LEU A 210 -2.82 25.39 -22.99
N GLY A 211 -1.88 26.33 -23.09
CA GLY A 211 -1.52 26.96 -24.36
C GLY A 211 -0.98 25.97 -25.39
N VAL A 212 -0.15 25.02 -24.96
CA VAL A 212 0.36 23.94 -25.81
C VAL A 212 -0.79 23.07 -26.34
N VAL A 213 -1.74 22.68 -25.48
CA VAL A 213 -2.92 21.89 -25.90
C VAL A 213 -3.76 22.64 -26.93
N GLN A 214 -3.98 23.95 -26.70
CA GLN A 214 -4.72 24.79 -27.65
C GLN A 214 -4.00 24.87 -29.01
N SER A 215 -2.71 25.16 -29.03
CA SER A 215 -1.92 25.25 -30.25
C SER A 215 -1.87 23.94 -31.03
N LEU A 216 -1.69 22.80 -30.34
CA LEU A 216 -1.70 21.48 -30.96
C LEU A 216 -3.04 21.14 -31.60
N ARG A 217 -4.15 21.54 -30.95
CA ARG A 217 -5.48 21.35 -31.50
C ARG A 217 -5.71 22.15 -32.78
N GLU A 218 -5.20 23.38 -32.83
CA GLU A 218 -5.25 24.23 -34.01
C GLU A 218 -4.39 23.67 -35.16
N GLN A 219 -3.22 23.10 -34.85
CA GLN A 219 -2.32 22.49 -35.82
C GLN A 219 -2.80 21.15 -36.37
N HIS A 220 -3.63 20.41 -35.57
CA HIS A 220 -4.11 19.07 -35.92
C HIS A 220 -5.65 18.99 -35.90
N PRO A 221 -6.37 19.71 -36.76
CA PRO A 221 -7.84 19.78 -36.72
C PRO A 221 -8.54 18.43 -36.99
N GLY A 222 -7.83 17.45 -37.55
CA GLY A 222 -8.34 16.10 -37.81
C GLY A 222 -8.04 15.09 -36.67
N ARG A 223 -7.45 15.54 -35.58
CA ARG A 223 -7.03 14.67 -34.50
C ARG A 223 -7.52 15.19 -33.15
N GLU A 224 -8.03 14.30 -32.32
CA GLU A 224 -8.42 14.65 -30.95
C GLU A 224 -7.18 14.87 -30.08
N VAL A 225 -6.99 16.09 -29.57
CA VAL A 225 -5.93 16.46 -28.64
C VAL A 225 -6.56 16.58 -27.25
N VAL A 226 -6.09 15.81 -26.29
CA VAL A 226 -6.64 15.70 -24.93
C VAL A 226 -5.56 15.98 -23.89
N LEU A 227 -5.85 16.88 -22.97
CA LEU A 227 -5.02 17.08 -21.78
C LEU A 227 -5.25 15.94 -20.79
N VAL A 228 -4.19 15.33 -20.27
CA VAL A 228 -4.28 14.38 -19.15
C VAL A 228 -3.61 14.97 -17.93
N SER A 229 -4.36 15.14 -16.87
CA SER A 229 -3.86 15.73 -15.60
C SER A 229 -4.59 15.11 -14.40
N LYS A 230 -3.86 14.89 -13.30
CA LYS A 230 -4.42 14.50 -12.00
C LYS A 230 -4.96 15.72 -11.24
N ASP A 231 -4.57 16.94 -11.63
CA ASP A 231 -5.06 18.16 -11.00
C ASP A 231 -6.45 18.54 -11.51
N ILE A 232 -7.42 18.53 -10.60
CA ILE A 232 -8.81 18.91 -10.86
C ILE A 232 -8.90 20.34 -11.38
N ASN A 233 -8.15 21.29 -10.79
CA ASN A 233 -8.19 22.69 -11.19
C ASN A 233 -7.67 22.88 -12.62
N MET A 234 -6.62 22.13 -12.98
CA MET A 234 -6.08 22.11 -14.34
C MET A 234 -7.13 21.63 -15.34
N ARG A 235 -7.85 20.53 -15.03
CA ARG A 235 -8.93 20.01 -15.88
C ARG A 235 -10.11 20.97 -15.97
N VAL A 236 -10.47 21.64 -14.86
CA VAL A 236 -11.55 22.65 -14.85
C VAL A 236 -11.18 23.83 -15.73
N LYS A 237 -9.92 24.36 -15.61
CA LYS A 237 -9.42 25.44 -16.47
C LYS A 237 -9.46 25.04 -17.96
N ALA A 238 -8.99 23.82 -18.30
CA ALA A 238 -9.02 23.30 -19.66
C ALA A 238 -10.43 23.27 -20.23
N ARG A 239 -11.40 22.71 -19.48
CA ARG A 239 -12.81 22.66 -19.89
C ARG A 239 -13.43 24.04 -20.07
N ALA A 240 -13.11 24.97 -19.18
CA ALA A 240 -13.56 26.37 -19.30
C ALA A 240 -13.03 27.05 -20.59
N LEU A 241 -11.88 26.64 -21.09
CA LEU A 241 -11.29 27.08 -22.36
C LEU A 241 -11.80 26.27 -23.57
N GLY A 242 -12.73 25.31 -23.38
CA GLY A 242 -13.23 24.42 -24.42
C GLY A 242 -12.22 23.38 -24.89
N LEU A 243 -11.20 23.09 -24.05
CA LEU A 243 -10.19 22.06 -24.32
C LEU A 243 -10.59 20.73 -23.70
N PRO A 244 -10.52 19.60 -24.43
CA PRO A 244 -10.73 18.27 -23.87
C PRO A 244 -9.72 17.99 -22.76
N ALA A 245 -10.19 17.54 -21.62
CA ALA A 245 -9.33 17.19 -20.49
C ALA A 245 -9.87 15.98 -19.73
N GLU A 246 -8.99 15.02 -19.49
CA GLU A 246 -9.27 13.76 -18.82
C GLU A 246 -8.39 13.59 -17.57
N ASP A 247 -8.90 12.85 -16.59
CA ASP A 247 -8.10 12.36 -15.47
C ASP A 247 -7.26 11.17 -15.94
N TYR A 248 -6.12 10.93 -15.28
CA TYR A 248 -5.31 9.74 -15.51
C TYR A 248 -5.91 8.54 -14.76
N PHE A 249 -6.60 7.65 -15.48
CA PHE A 249 -7.35 6.54 -14.89
C PHE A 249 -6.60 5.19 -14.86
N SER A 250 -5.51 5.05 -15.59
CA SER A 250 -4.80 3.75 -15.71
C SER A 250 -4.20 3.22 -14.40
N ASP A 251 -4.19 4.02 -13.35
CA ASP A 251 -3.80 3.65 -11.99
C ASP A 251 -4.97 3.19 -11.12
N LYS A 252 -6.22 3.36 -11.59
CA LYS A 252 -7.41 2.95 -10.84
C LYS A 252 -7.62 1.44 -10.96
N THR A 253 -7.92 0.82 -9.83
CA THR A 253 -8.29 -0.60 -9.73
C THR A 253 -9.76 -0.82 -9.99
N LEU A 254 -10.58 0.19 -9.61
CA LEU A 254 -12.03 0.21 -9.77
C LEU A 254 -12.44 1.46 -10.54
N ASP A 255 -13.43 1.35 -11.42
CA ASP A 255 -14.08 2.49 -12.02
C ASP A 255 -14.89 3.25 -10.96
N ASP A 256 -15.11 4.56 -11.14
CA ASP A 256 -15.78 5.43 -10.15
C ASP A 256 -17.21 5.00 -9.78
N GLY A 257 -17.80 4.05 -10.50
CA GLY A 257 -19.12 3.46 -10.22
C GLY A 257 -19.06 2.09 -9.56
N ASP A 258 -17.89 1.47 -9.46
CA ASP A 258 -17.78 0.13 -8.89
C ASP A 258 -17.69 0.22 -7.37
N LEU A 259 -18.61 -0.49 -6.69
CA LEU A 259 -18.56 -0.61 -5.24
C LEU A 259 -17.39 -1.52 -4.84
N LEU A 260 -16.57 -1.07 -3.89
CA LEU A 260 -15.54 -1.90 -3.30
C LEU A 260 -16.16 -3.18 -2.72
N TYR A 261 -15.51 -4.33 -2.97
CA TYR A 261 -15.88 -5.60 -2.34
C TYR A 261 -15.94 -5.44 -0.81
N THR A 262 -17.11 -5.71 -0.24
CA THR A 262 -17.36 -5.51 1.21
C THR A 262 -16.89 -6.67 2.09
N GLY A 263 -16.64 -7.85 1.48
CA GLY A 263 -16.36 -9.09 2.22
C GLY A 263 -17.59 -9.78 2.78
N VAL A 264 -18.79 -9.20 2.60
CA VAL A 264 -20.04 -9.66 3.21
C VAL A 264 -21.16 -9.76 2.17
N LEU A 265 -21.95 -10.82 2.23
CA LEU A 265 -23.10 -11.04 1.35
C LEU A 265 -24.33 -11.40 2.18
N PRO A 266 -25.43 -10.61 2.10
CA PRO A 266 -26.71 -11.03 2.67
C PRO A 266 -27.28 -12.21 1.89
N LEU A 267 -27.74 -13.22 2.59
CA LEU A 267 -28.47 -14.35 1.99
C LEU A 267 -29.93 -13.94 1.78
N PRO A 268 -30.59 -14.45 0.71
CA PRO A 268 -31.99 -14.17 0.48
C PRO A 268 -32.86 -14.76 1.60
N ALA A 269 -33.97 -14.10 1.92
CA ALA A 269 -34.85 -14.51 3.03
C ALA A 269 -35.39 -15.96 2.88
N ASP A 270 -35.56 -16.43 1.66
CA ASP A 270 -36.00 -17.79 1.29
C ASP A 270 -34.83 -18.79 1.15
N PHE A 271 -33.66 -18.47 1.69
CA PHE A 271 -32.45 -19.30 1.59
C PHE A 271 -32.67 -20.75 2.07
N TRP A 272 -33.31 -20.92 3.23
CA TRP A 272 -33.59 -22.24 3.78
C TRP A 272 -34.59 -23.03 2.93
N ASP A 273 -35.60 -22.38 2.38
CA ASP A 273 -36.60 -23.01 1.53
C ASP A 273 -35.98 -23.51 0.21
N ARG A 274 -35.05 -22.74 -0.35
CA ARG A 274 -34.39 -23.08 -1.61
C ARG A 274 -33.31 -24.15 -1.46
N HIS A 275 -32.56 -24.11 -0.36
CA HIS A 275 -31.36 -24.95 -0.18
C HIS A 275 -31.55 -26.06 0.84
N GLY A 276 -32.46 -25.95 1.80
CA GLY A 276 -32.58 -26.86 2.94
C GLY A 276 -32.79 -28.31 2.58
N LYS A 277 -33.52 -28.62 1.47
CA LYS A 277 -33.78 -30.02 1.05
C LYS A 277 -32.58 -30.71 0.44
N THR A 278 -31.60 -30.01 -0.11
CA THR A 278 -30.42 -30.53 -0.82
C THR A 278 -29.12 -30.25 -0.07
N MET A 279 -29.21 -29.59 1.10
CA MET A 279 -28.07 -29.20 1.90
C MET A 279 -27.60 -30.38 2.77
N GLU A 280 -26.29 -30.63 2.73
CA GLU A 280 -25.61 -31.51 3.70
C GLU A 280 -25.13 -30.65 4.87
N SER A 281 -25.27 -31.14 6.09
CA SER A 281 -24.73 -30.47 7.26
C SER A 281 -23.99 -31.43 8.19
N TRP A 282 -22.89 -30.96 8.78
CA TRP A 282 -22.13 -31.72 9.79
C TRP A 282 -21.52 -30.79 10.81
N GLN A 283 -21.12 -31.34 11.95
CA GLN A 283 -20.43 -30.61 13.01
C GLN A 283 -18.98 -31.09 13.15
N GLN A 284 -18.06 -30.14 13.25
CA GLN A 284 -16.65 -30.41 13.42
C GLN A 284 -15.97 -29.24 14.16
N GLY A 285 -15.19 -29.53 15.21
CA GLY A 285 -14.43 -28.50 15.93
C GLY A 285 -15.28 -27.39 16.55
N GLY A 286 -16.52 -27.69 16.97
CA GLY A 286 -17.44 -26.69 17.53
C GLY A 286 -18.14 -25.80 16.51
N HIS A 287 -17.95 -26.06 15.22
CA HIS A 287 -18.59 -25.35 14.11
C HIS A 287 -19.56 -26.28 13.38
N THR A 288 -20.65 -25.72 12.87
CA THR A 288 -21.54 -26.38 11.91
C THR A 288 -21.14 -25.98 10.50
N PHE A 289 -21.07 -26.95 9.63
CA PHE A 289 -20.76 -26.78 8.22
C PHE A 289 -22.01 -27.10 7.40
N TYR A 290 -22.26 -26.31 6.38
CA TYR A 290 -23.35 -26.49 5.44
C TYR A 290 -22.79 -26.55 4.02
N ARG A 291 -22.96 -27.68 3.34
CA ARG A 291 -22.61 -27.78 1.91
C ARG A 291 -23.85 -27.44 1.09
N ILE A 292 -23.74 -26.39 0.32
CA ILE A 292 -24.82 -25.89 -0.55
C ILE A 292 -24.45 -26.05 -2.01
N SER A 293 -25.49 -26.21 -2.85
CA SER A 293 -25.38 -26.20 -4.30
C SER A 293 -26.45 -25.27 -4.90
N GLY A 294 -26.27 -24.85 -6.14
CA GLY A 294 -27.27 -24.05 -6.83
C GLY A 294 -26.79 -22.65 -7.28
N PRO A 295 -27.72 -21.76 -7.68
CA PRO A 295 -27.40 -20.52 -8.37
C PRO A 295 -26.66 -19.48 -7.53
N LEU A 296 -26.64 -19.66 -6.20
CA LEU A 296 -25.91 -18.76 -5.30
C LEU A 296 -24.38 -18.98 -5.36
N VAL A 297 -23.94 -20.23 -5.63
CA VAL A 297 -22.53 -20.61 -5.54
C VAL A 297 -21.60 -19.76 -6.44
N PRO A 298 -21.93 -19.41 -7.68
CA PRO A 298 -21.09 -18.55 -8.52
C PRO A 298 -20.86 -17.14 -7.98
N ALA A 299 -21.74 -16.65 -7.10
CA ALA A 299 -21.62 -15.32 -6.49
C ALA A 299 -20.79 -15.34 -5.20
N LEU A 300 -20.42 -16.52 -4.70
CA LEU A 300 -19.65 -16.67 -3.47
C LEU A 300 -18.14 -16.62 -3.74
N MET A 301 -17.40 -16.12 -2.75
CA MET A 301 -15.94 -16.12 -2.74
C MET A 301 -15.42 -16.78 -1.45
N ILE A 302 -14.27 -17.44 -1.53
CA ILE A 302 -13.63 -18.02 -0.33
C ILE A 302 -13.34 -16.89 0.66
N ASN A 303 -13.56 -17.17 1.95
CA ASN A 303 -13.46 -16.24 3.07
C ASN A 303 -14.48 -15.09 3.06
N GLN A 304 -15.44 -15.08 2.15
CA GLN A 304 -16.57 -14.17 2.20
C GLN A 304 -17.52 -14.55 3.34
N PHE A 305 -17.97 -13.57 4.10
CA PHE A 305 -19.01 -13.76 5.11
C PHE A 305 -20.40 -13.72 4.48
N VAL A 306 -21.26 -14.60 4.96
CA VAL A 306 -22.66 -14.62 4.59
C VAL A 306 -23.52 -14.54 5.86
N TYR A 307 -24.65 -13.87 5.78
CA TYR A 307 -25.57 -13.76 6.90
C TYR A 307 -27.03 -13.81 6.45
N LEU A 308 -27.85 -14.35 7.33
CA LEU A 308 -29.31 -14.34 7.19
C LEU A 308 -29.92 -13.86 8.50
N GLU A 309 -30.66 -12.77 8.46
CA GLU A 309 -31.39 -12.21 9.59
C GLU A 309 -32.86 -12.07 9.17
N VAL A 310 -33.71 -12.98 9.66
CA VAL A 310 -35.15 -12.99 9.42
C VAL A 310 -35.86 -12.83 10.74
N ALA A 311 -36.85 -11.96 10.79
CA ALA A 311 -37.64 -11.73 12.00
C ALA A 311 -38.30 -13.04 12.48
N GLY A 312 -38.11 -13.38 13.77
CA GLY A 312 -38.67 -14.60 14.38
C GLY A 312 -37.85 -15.88 14.17
N ALA A 313 -36.71 -15.82 13.47
CA ALA A 313 -35.80 -16.97 13.30
C ALA A 313 -34.42 -16.65 13.89
N ALA A 314 -33.69 -17.70 14.28
CA ALA A 314 -32.30 -17.54 14.72
C ALA A 314 -31.43 -17.05 13.53
N PRO A 315 -30.58 -16.03 13.73
CA PRO A 315 -29.72 -15.53 12.66
C PRO A 315 -28.67 -16.59 12.29
N LEU A 316 -28.34 -16.66 11.00
CA LEU A 316 -27.20 -17.42 10.50
C LEU A 316 -26.05 -16.47 10.19
N TYR A 317 -24.90 -16.73 10.79
CA TYR A 317 -23.63 -16.08 10.46
C TYR A 317 -22.61 -17.15 10.08
N ALA A 318 -22.16 -17.12 8.86
CA ALA A 318 -21.21 -18.13 8.36
C ALA A 318 -20.15 -17.48 7.44
N ARG A 319 -19.08 -18.20 7.20
CA ARG A 319 -18.02 -17.86 6.25
C ARG A 319 -17.91 -18.95 5.20
N VAL A 320 -17.70 -18.58 3.96
CA VAL A 320 -17.42 -19.51 2.87
C VAL A 320 -16.03 -20.08 3.08
N SER A 321 -15.94 -21.37 3.43
CA SER A 321 -14.67 -22.05 3.71
C SER A 321 -14.09 -22.77 2.50
N GLU A 322 -14.95 -23.23 1.57
CA GLU A 322 -14.53 -23.99 0.40
C GLU A 322 -15.51 -23.76 -0.76
N ILE A 323 -15.00 -23.73 -1.97
CA ILE A 323 -15.80 -23.72 -3.20
C ILE A 323 -15.22 -24.78 -4.13
N THR A 324 -16.03 -25.80 -4.49
CA THR A 324 -15.62 -26.89 -5.37
C THR A 324 -16.65 -27.08 -6.48
N GLY A 325 -16.32 -26.60 -7.67
CA GLY A 325 -17.20 -26.68 -8.84
C GLY A 325 -18.52 -25.95 -8.61
N LYS A 326 -19.62 -26.71 -8.44
CA LYS A 326 -20.98 -26.15 -8.24
C LYS A 326 -21.43 -26.18 -6.77
N THR A 327 -20.52 -26.46 -5.84
CA THR A 327 -20.84 -26.54 -4.41
C THR A 327 -19.96 -25.57 -3.60
N ALA A 328 -20.52 -25.04 -2.53
CA ALA A 328 -19.79 -24.24 -1.55
C ALA A 328 -20.05 -24.77 -0.13
N VAL A 329 -19.07 -24.62 0.74
CA VAL A 329 -19.18 -24.99 2.15
C VAL A 329 -19.20 -23.71 2.98
N LEU A 330 -20.26 -23.54 3.76
CA LEU A 330 -20.43 -22.46 4.72
C LEU A 330 -20.09 -23.00 6.11
N LYS A 331 -19.14 -22.34 6.80
CA LYS A 331 -18.74 -22.65 8.18
C LYS A 331 -19.32 -21.61 9.12
N THR A 332 -20.07 -22.04 10.15
CA THR A 332 -20.59 -21.13 11.18
C THR A 332 -19.45 -20.45 11.94
N LEU A 333 -19.70 -19.23 12.39
CA LEU A 333 -18.71 -18.40 13.05
C LEU A 333 -18.64 -18.66 14.55
N ARG A 334 -17.49 -18.37 15.14
CA ARG A 334 -17.38 -18.20 16.58
C ARG A 334 -18.05 -16.88 16.98
N ASP A 335 -18.83 -16.94 18.04
CA ASP A 335 -19.51 -15.75 18.56
C ASP A 335 -18.63 -15.01 19.56
N TYR A 336 -18.08 -13.87 19.14
CA TYR A 336 -17.28 -12.97 19.95
C TYR A 336 -18.11 -11.86 20.63
N THR A 337 -19.43 -11.89 20.55
CA THR A 337 -20.29 -10.93 21.28
C THR A 337 -20.34 -11.22 22.78
N HIS A 338 -20.12 -12.47 23.16
CA HIS A 338 -20.13 -12.90 24.56
C HIS A 338 -18.76 -12.78 25.24
N GLY A 339 -18.76 -12.31 26.50
CA GLY A 339 -17.53 -12.14 27.28
C GLY A 339 -16.68 -13.40 27.44
N LYS A 340 -17.29 -14.61 27.36
CA LYS A 340 -16.54 -15.89 27.38
C LYS A 340 -15.59 -16.07 26.19
N ASN A 341 -15.87 -15.42 25.09
CA ASN A 341 -15.07 -15.45 23.86
C ASN A 341 -14.33 -14.13 23.63
N ALA A 342 -14.26 -13.25 24.64
CA ALA A 342 -13.53 -12.01 24.51
C ALA A 342 -12.07 -12.27 24.10
N VAL A 343 -11.56 -11.44 23.18
CA VAL A 343 -10.17 -11.44 22.76
C VAL A 343 -9.46 -10.32 23.49
N TRP A 344 -8.61 -10.63 24.44
CA TRP A 344 -7.95 -9.63 25.30
C TRP A 344 -8.94 -8.61 25.89
N GLY A 345 -10.08 -9.13 26.40
CA GLY A 345 -11.16 -8.32 26.97
C GLY A 345 -12.04 -7.59 25.95
N VAL A 346 -11.71 -7.64 24.66
CA VAL A 346 -12.51 -7.04 23.59
C VAL A 346 -13.57 -8.03 23.10
N THR A 347 -14.83 -7.58 23.09
CA THR A 347 -15.96 -8.29 22.51
C THR A 347 -16.49 -7.55 21.28
N ALA A 348 -17.09 -8.29 20.35
CA ALA A 348 -17.77 -7.70 19.20
C ALA A 348 -19.09 -7.05 19.65
N ARG A 349 -19.36 -5.83 19.23
CA ARG A 349 -20.60 -5.08 19.51
C ARG A 349 -21.62 -5.18 18.38
N ASN A 350 -21.17 -5.57 17.19
CA ASN A 350 -22.00 -5.79 16.02
C ASN A 350 -21.46 -6.96 15.19
N ARG A 351 -22.21 -7.37 14.15
CA ARG A 351 -21.84 -8.53 13.33
C ARG A 351 -20.57 -8.32 12.54
N GLU A 352 -20.32 -7.12 12.01
CA GLU A 352 -19.12 -6.83 11.23
C GLU A 352 -17.87 -6.93 12.10
N GLN A 353 -17.92 -6.47 13.35
CA GLN A 353 -16.85 -6.67 14.32
C GLN A 353 -16.66 -8.16 14.66
N ASN A 354 -17.77 -8.93 14.76
CA ASN A 354 -17.67 -10.37 14.93
C ASN A 354 -17.00 -11.05 13.73
N PHE A 355 -17.30 -10.61 12.50
CA PHE A 355 -16.65 -11.10 11.29
C PHE A 355 -15.16 -10.77 11.29
N ALA A 356 -14.81 -9.54 11.64
CA ALA A 356 -13.42 -9.09 11.73
C ALA A 356 -12.61 -9.93 12.74
N LEU A 357 -13.15 -10.17 13.94
CA LEU A 357 -12.48 -11.02 14.95
C LEU A 357 -12.32 -12.47 14.48
N ASN A 358 -13.31 -13.01 13.75
CA ASN A 358 -13.18 -14.35 13.15
C ASN A 358 -12.05 -14.43 12.12
N LEU A 359 -11.79 -13.38 11.33
CA LEU A 359 -10.63 -13.33 10.43
C LEU A 359 -9.32 -13.12 11.18
N LEU A 360 -9.29 -12.16 12.10
CA LEU A 360 -8.08 -11.79 12.83
C LEU A 360 -7.52 -12.97 13.62
N MET A 361 -8.41 -13.76 14.25
CA MET A 361 -8.04 -14.93 15.06
C MET A 361 -7.83 -16.21 14.25
N ASP A 362 -8.16 -16.21 12.94
CA ASP A 362 -7.97 -17.40 12.10
C ASP A 362 -6.48 -17.57 11.75
N PRO A 363 -5.87 -18.71 12.11
CA PRO A 363 -4.47 -18.99 11.80
C PRO A 363 -4.17 -19.12 10.30
N GLU A 364 -5.17 -19.49 9.50
CA GLU A 364 -5.02 -19.75 8.08
C GLU A 364 -5.12 -18.47 7.23
N CYS A 365 -5.52 -17.35 7.85
CA CYS A 365 -5.58 -16.05 7.17
C CYS A 365 -4.27 -15.27 7.37
N ASP A 366 -3.42 -15.24 6.35
CA ASP A 366 -2.13 -14.54 6.37
C ASP A 366 -2.27 -13.05 6.03
N PHE A 367 -3.27 -12.68 5.22
CA PHE A 367 -3.49 -11.31 4.78
C PHE A 367 -4.93 -10.87 5.03
N ILE A 368 -5.10 -9.82 5.82
CA ILE A 368 -6.42 -9.31 6.22
C ILE A 368 -6.50 -7.82 5.92
N THR A 369 -7.63 -7.38 5.38
CA THR A 369 -7.96 -5.98 5.18
C THR A 369 -9.23 -5.62 5.93
N LEU A 370 -9.19 -4.60 6.77
CA LEU A 370 -10.34 -4.05 7.48
C LEU A 370 -10.53 -2.60 7.06
N THR A 371 -11.62 -2.32 6.36
CA THR A 371 -12.00 -0.96 5.97
C THR A 371 -13.17 -0.46 6.80
N GLY A 372 -13.38 0.85 6.84
CA GLY A 372 -14.50 1.47 7.53
C GLY A 372 -14.14 2.81 8.13
N THR A 373 -15.15 3.57 8.52
CA THR A 373 -15.00 4.91 9.09
C THR A 373 -14.23 4.90 10.42
N ALA A 374 -13.75 6.04 10.87
CA ALA A 374 -13.11 6.18 12.17
C ALA A 374 -14.07 5.74 13.30
N GLY A 375 -13.54 5.19 14.39
CA GLY A 375 -14.36 4.73 15.53
C GLY A 375 -15.07 3.38 15.34
N THR A 376 -14.82 2.64 14.25
CA THR A 376 -15.38 1.29 14.06
C THR A 376 -14.64 0.19 14.83
N GLY A 377 -13.57 0.53 15.57
CA GLY A 377 -12.80 -0.40 16.41
C GLY A 377 -11.74 -1.21 15.69
N LYS A 378 -11.39 -0.88 14.43
CA LYS A 378 -10.38 -1.59 13.61
C LYS A 378 -9.08 -1.84 14.37
N THR A 379 -8.46 -0.76 14.84
CA THR A 379 -7.15 -0.80 15.50
C THR A 379 -7.23 -1.54 16.84
N LEU A 380 -8.27 -1.29 17.64
CA LEU A 380 -8.48 -1.96 18.93
C LEU A 380 -8.60 -3.48 18.78
N MET A 381 -9.48 -3.94 17.88
CA MET A 381 -9.67 -5.38 17.62
C MET A 381 -8.40 -6.04 17.08
N THR A 382 -7.68 -5.35 16.21
CA THR A 382 -6.44 -5.88 15.61
C THR A 382 -5.33 -6.00 16.64
N LEU A 383 -5.18 -5.02 17.53
CA LEU A 383 -4.21 -5.07 18.64
C LEU A 383 -4.58 -6.18 19.64
N ALA A 384 -5.85 -6.30 20.00
CA ALA A 384 -6.34 -7.36 20.88
C ALA A 384 -6.03 -8.75 20.30
N ALA A 385 -6.35 -8.97 19.02
CA ALA A 385 -6.07 -10.22 18.33
C ALA A 385 -4.55 -10.49 18.18
N GLY A 386 -3.77 -9.44 17.92
CA GLY A 386 -2.31 -9.54 17.87
C GLY A 386 -1.70 -9.93 19.21
N LEU A 387 -2.14 -9.30 20.31
CA LEU A 387 -1.67 -9.61 21.66
C LEU A 387 -2.04 -11.03 22.09
N ALA A 388 -3.27 -11.48 21.83
CA ALA A 388 -3.68 -12.86 22.09
C ALA A 388 -2.76 -13.86 21.38
N GLN A 389 -2.46 -13.62 20.10
CA GLN A 389 -1.63 -14.53 19.31
C GLN A 389 -0.13 -14.43 19.61
N VAL A 390 0.36 -13.30 20.17
CA VAL A 390 1.77 -13.12 20.57
C VAL A 390 2.02 -13.62 21.99
N LEU A 391 1.15 -13.29 22.94
CA LEU A 391 1.37 -13.56 24.36
C LEU A 391 0.75 -14.88 24.80
N ASP A 392 -0.51 -15.15 24.42
CA ASP A 392 -1.24 -16.33 24.87
C ASP A 392 -0.94 -17.55 23.99
N GLU A 393 -1.11 -17.42 22.67
CA GLU A 393 -0.91 -18.51 21.72
C GLU A 393 0.57 -18.69 21.29
N ARG A 394 1.40 -17.67 21.48
CA ARG A 394 2.84 -17.65 21.09
C ARG A 394 3.08 -17.99 19.63
N ARG A 395 2.11 -17.64 18.79
CA ARG A 395 2.17 -17.88 17.35
C ARG A 395 3.12 -16.92 16.65
N TYR A 396 3.11 -15.65 17.04
CA TYR A 396 4.00 -14.62 16.55
C TYR A 396 4.94 -14.16 17.66
N THR A 397 6.10 -13.64 17.28
CA THR A 397 7.13 -13.21 18.24
C THR A 397 6.91 -11.80 18.76
N GLU A 398 6.35 -10.92 17.93
CA GLU A 398 6.04 -9.53 18.24
C GLU A 398 5.01 -8.96 17.25
N ILE A 399 4.38 -7.87 17.64
CA ILE A 399 3.53 -7.05 16.79
C ILE A 399 4.38 -5.92 16.24
N ILE A 400 4.39 -5.74 14.92
CA ILE A 400 4.99 -4.58 14.27
C ILE A 400 3.87 -3.68 13.79
N VAL A 401 3.85 -2.45 14.27
CA VAL A 401 2.88 -1.44 13.85
C VAL A 401 3.60 -0.46 12.92
N THR A 402 3.03 -0.22 11.76
CA THR A 402 3.42 0.87 10.88
C THR A 402 2.21 1.70 10.51
N ARG A 403 2.36 3.00 10.51
CA ARG A 403 1.34 3.94 10.06
C ARG A 403 1.86 4.71 8.86
N VAL A 404 0.99 4.88 7.89
CA VAL A 404 1.29 5.76 6.75
C VAL A 404 1.09 7.19 7.22
N THR A 405 2.16 7.97 7.21
CA THR A 405 2.12 9.39 7.56
C THR A 405 2.18 10.23 6.30
N VAL A 406 1.17 11.04 6.08
CA VAL A 406 1.18 12.10 5.06
C VAL A 406 1.50 13.39 5.81
N PRO A 407 2.57 14.13 5.47
CA PRO A 407 2.84 15.42 6.09
C PRO A 407 1.68 16.36 5.78
N VAL A 408 0.99 16.82 6.82
CA VAL A 408 -0.05 17.84 6.73
C VAL A 408 0.65 19.18 6.88
N GLY A 409 0.88 19.87 5.77
CA GLY A 409 1.56 21.18 5.74
C GLY A 409 2.97 21.12 5.13
N ASP A 410 3.65 22.28 5.16
CA ASP A 410 5.03 22.40 4.69
C ASP A 410 5.93 21.37 5.38
N ASP A 411 6.81 20.77 4.59
CA ASP A 411 7.72 19.71 5.04
C ASP A 411 8.40 20.15 6.35
N ILE A 412 8.01 19.52 7.47
CA ILE A 412 8.56 19.81 8.81
C ILE A 412 10.03 19.36 8.84
N GLY A 413 10.81 19.66 7.86
CA GLY A 413 12.24 19.47 7.81
C GLY A 413 12.76 18.21 8.51
N PHE A 414 14.03 18.04 8.51
CA PHE A 414 14.71 16.93 9.20
C PHE A 414 14.58 17.09 10.73
N LEU A 415 13.57 16.49 11.35
CA LEU A 415 13.49 16.42 12.80
C LEU A 415 14.72 15.64 13.32
N PRO A 416 15.57 16.23 14.16
CA PRO A 416 16.64 15.51 14.83
C PRO A 416 16.03 14.53 15.83
N GLY A 417 16.59 13.33 15.92
CA GLY A 417 16.15 12.30 16.86
C GLY A 417 16.17 10.89 16.29
N ASN A 418 16.02 9.90 17.15
CA ASN A 418 15.91 8.51 16.77
C ASN A 418 14.53 8.22 16.10
N GLU A 419 14.35 7.00 15.56
CA GLU A 419 13.12 6.62 14.86
C GLU A 419 11.87 6.70 15.78
N GLU A 420 12.02 6.32 17.04
CA GLU A 420 10.94 6.31 18.04
C GLU A 420 10.52 7.74 18.40
N GLU A 421 11.46 8.67 18.55
CA GLU A 421 11.17 10.09 18.81
C GLU A 421 10.42 10.76 17.64
N LYS A 422 10.77 10.42 16.41
CA LYS A 422 10.09 10.92 15.21
C LYS A 422 8.67 10.38 15.06
N MET A 423 8.42 9.19 15.60
CA MET A 423 7.10 8.57 15.60
C MET A 423 6.26 8.95 16.83
N GLY A 424 6.84 9.69 17.80
CA GLY A 424 6.18 10.11 19.04
C GLY A 424 4.78 10.72 18.87
N PRO A 425 4.56 11.69 17.97
CA PRO A 425 3.23 12.27 17.73
C PRO A 425 2.16 11.25 17.29
N TRP A 426 2.59 10.13 16.69
CA TRP A 426 1.72 9.07 16.19
C TRP A 426 1.45 7.99 17.23
N MET A 427 2.21 8.00 18.35
CA MET A 427 2.06 7.07 19.46
C MET A 427 0.73 7.27 20.22
N GLY A 428 0.22 8.50 20.30
CA GLY A 428 -0.96 8.80 21.11
C GLY A 428 -2.17 7.93 20.78
N ALA A 429 -2.53 7.81 19.49
CA ALA A 429 -3.66 6.97 19.10
C ALA A 429 -3.45 5.46 19.39
N LEU A 430 -2.20 5.00 19.39
CA LEU A 430 -1.87 3.62 19.79
C LEU A 430 -1.94 3.47 21.31
N ASP A 431 -1.38 4.43 22.05
CA ASP A 431 -1.40 4.44 23.52
C ASP A 431 -2.84 4.46 24.06
N ASP A 432 -3.73 5.26 23.46
CA ASP A 432 -5.17 5.27 23.81
C ASP A 432 -5.80 3.87 23.68
N ASN A 433 -5.51 3.16 22.60
CA ASN A 433 -6.00 1.79 22.41
C ASN A 433 -5.38 0.81 23.41
N LEU A 434 -4.10 0.96 23.73
CA LEU A 434 -3.41 0.12 24.72
C LEU A 434 -3.94 0.40 26.14
N GLU A 435 -4.28 1.65 26.46
CA GLU A 435 -4.90 1.99 27.74
C GLU A 435 -6.28 1.32 27.89
N VAL A 436 -7.09 1.30 26.83
CA VAL A 436 -8.37 0.57 26.84
C VAL A 436 -8.15 -0.92 27.08
N LEU A 437 -7.16 -1.54 26.40
CA LEU A 437 -6.83 -2.96 26.58
C LEU A 437 -6.30 -3.27 27.98
N ALA A 438 -5.53 -2.37 28.58
CA ALA A 438 -5.01 -2.52 29.92
C ALA A 438 -6.09 -2.43 31.02
N ARG A 439 -7.17 -1.67 30.77
CA ARG A 439 -8.29 -1.51 31.71
C ARG A 439 -9.21 -2.72 31.77
N THR A 440 -9.19 -3.59 30.76
CA THR A 440 -10.08 -4.77 30.69
C THR A 440 -9.69 -5.88 31.68
N ASP A 441 -8.46 -5.88 32.19
CA ASP A 441 -8.04 -6.80 33.26
C ASP A 441 -8.38 -6.26 34.66
N THR A 442 -9.64 -6.41 35.05
CA THR A 442 -10.16 -5.94 36.34
C THR A 442 -9.69 -6.78 37.53
N SER A 443 -9.06 -7.94 37.28
CA SER A 443 -8.63 -8.87 38.34
C SER A 443 -7.22 -8.58 38.87
N ALA A 444 -6.40 -7.83 38.14
CA ALA A 444 -5.04 -7.50 38.53
C ALA A 444 -4.97 -6.19 39.33
N GLY A 445 -4.29 -6.18 40.46
CA GLY A 445 -3.99 -4.97 41.23
C GLY A 445 -3.08 -4.00 40.43
N GLU A 446 -2.84 -2.78 40.94
CA GLU A 446 -2.03 -1.76 40.25
C GLU A 446 -0.65 -2.25 39.77
N TRP A 447 0.02 -3.07 40.57
CA TRP A 447 1.31 -3.69 40.21
C TRP A 447 1.20 -4.70 39.08
N GLY A 448 0.14 -5.50 39.06
CA GLY A 448 -0.11 -6.46 37.98
C GLY A 448 -0.40 -5.75 36.67
N ARG A 449 -1.15 -4.66 36.70
CA ARG A 449 -1.44 -3.82 35.50
C ARG A 449 -0.19 -3.14 34.96
N ALA A 450 0.67 -2.61 35.83
CA ALA A 450 1.93 -2.00 35.41
C ALA A 450 2.85 -3.04 34.72
N ALA A 451 3.02 -4.23 35.31
CA ALA A 451 3.82 -5.30 34.73
C ALA A 451 3.25 -5.81 33.39
N THR A 452 1.92 -5.88 33.27
CA THR A 452 1.25 -6.24 32.01
C THR A 452 1.47 -5.19 30.94
N ASN A 453 1.40 -3.89 31.27
CA ASN A 453 1.66 -2.79 30.34
C ASN A 453 3.10 -2.82 29.82
N ASP A 454 4.08 -3.04 30.68
CA ASP A 454 5.48 -3.14 30.28
C ASP A 454 5.71 -4.34 29.35
N LEU A 455 5.08 -5.49 29.66
CA LEU A 455 5.14 -6.68 28.82
C LEU A 455 4.49 -6.42 27.44
N VAL A 456 3.32 -5.82 27.38
CA VAL A 456 2.60 -5.47 26.15
C VAL A 456 3.47 -4.53 25.30
N ARG A 457 3.98 -3.45 25.91
CA ARG A 457 4.87 -2.49 25.22
C ARG A 457 6.15 -3.15 24.70
N SER A 458 6.70 -4.13 25.43
CA SER A 458 7.90 -4.86 24.97
C SER A 458 7.65 -5.69 23.70
N LYS A 459 6.40 -6.10 23.45
CA LYS A 459 6.00 -6.93 22.30
C LYS A 459 5.51 -6.13 21.11
N ILE A 460 5.26 -4.83 21.27
CA ILE A 460 4.81 -3.95 20.18
C ILE A 460 6.00 -3.10 19.74
N LYS A 461 6.30 -3.18 18.44
CA LYS A 461 7.38 -2.41 17.79
C LYS A 461 6.78 -1.47 16.76
N ILE A 462 7.01 -0.18 16.90
CA ILE A 462 6.60 0.80 15.92
C ILE A 462 7.74 1.02 14.94
N LYS A 463 7.46 0.93 13.64
CA LYS A 463 8.46 1.12 12.57
C LYS A 463 7.89 1.96 11.46
N SER A 464 8.70 2.91 10.96
CA SER A 464 8.31 3.65 9.78
C SER A 464 8.44 2.80 8.51
N LEU A 465 7.64 3.11 7.49
CA LEU A 465 7.65 2.41 6.20
C LEU A 465 9.03 2.37 5.53
N ASN A 466 9.83 3.41 5.74
CA ASN A 466 11.17 3.50 5.14
C ASN A 466 12.13 2.44 5.71
N PHE A 467 12.03 2.14 6.99
CA PHE A 467 12.86 1.14 7.66
C PHE A 467 12.39 -0.31 7.43
N MET A 468 11.19 -0.48 6.88
CA MET A 468 10.68 -1.80 6.50
C MET A 468 11.26 -2.30 5.16
N ARG A 469 11.84 -1.39 4.36
CA ARG A 469 12.46 -1.75 3.08
C ARG A 469 13.75 -2.55 3.29
N GLY A 470 13.96 -3.58 2.48
CA GLY A 470 15.16 -4.44 2.55
C GLY A 470 15.16 -5.50 3.66
N ARG A 471 14.10 -5.62 4.46
CA ARG A 471 13.96 -6.64 5.50
C ARG A 471 12.84 -7.61 5.18
N THR A 472 12.99 -8.87 5.59
CA THR A 472 11.93 -9.88 5.55
C THR A 472 11.41 -10.09 6.96
N PHE A 473 10.08 -10.15 7.12
CA PHE A 473 9.43 -10.40 8.39
C PHE A 473 9.15 -11.89 8.54
N LEU A 474 9.62 -12.49 9.62
CA LEU A 474 9.43 -13.90 9.93
C LEU A 474 8.69 -14.04 11.25
N ASN A 475 7.62 -14.81 11.28
CA ASN A 475 6.80 -15.06 12.48
C ASN A 475 6.36 -13.76 13.18
N LYS A 476 5.93 -12.75 12.40
CA LYS A 476 5.48 -11.45 12.90
C LYS A 476 4.00 -11.23 12.66
N PHE A 477 3.38 -10.49 13.56
CA PHE A 477 2.07 -9.90 13.34
C PHE A 477 2.28 -8.45 12.91
N LEU A 478 2.02 -8.16 11.63
CA LEU A 478 2.26 -6.83 11.05
C LEU A 478 0.94 -6.09 10.89
N LEU A 479 0.81 -4.93 11.53
CA LEU A 479 -0.31 -4.02 11.41
C LEU A 479 0.11 -2.81 10.58
N ILE A 480 -0.59 -2.55 9.48
CA ILE A 480 -0.42 -1.39 8.63
C ILE A 480 -1.64 -0.50 8.81
N ASP A 481 -1.48 0.61 9.52
CA ASP A 481 -2.55 1.57 9.78
C ASP A 481 -2.55 2.68 8.71
N GLU A 482 -3.72 3.29 8.47
CA GLU A 482 -3.97 4.29 7.42
C GLU A 482 -3.52 3.82 6.02
N ALA A 483 -3.76 2.52 5.74
CA ALA A 483 -3.28 1.87 4.52
C ALA A 483 -3.91 2.42 3.23
N GLN A 484 -5.02 3.18 3.31
CA GLN A 484 -5.62 3.88 2.17
C GLN A 484 -4.66 4.92 1.57
N ASN A 485 -3.71 5.42 2.36
CA ASN A 485 -2.72 6.39 1.93
C ASN A 485 -1.51 5.78 1.20
N LEU A 486 -1.48 4.46 1.03
CA LEU A 486 -0.46 3.76 0.24
C LEU A 486 -0.80 3.74 -1.24
N THR A 487 0.21 3.93 -2.08
CA THR A 487 0.09 3.59 -3.50
C THR A 487 0.09 2.06 -3.69
N PRO A 488 -0.45 1.51 -4.79
CA PRO A 488 -0.38 0.08 -5.10
C PRO A 488 1.05 -0.48 -5.09
N LYS A 489 2.03 0.31 -5.53
CA LYS A 489 3.46 -0.06 -5.54
C LYS A 489 4.03 -0.17 -4.11
N GLN A 490 3.66 0.75 -3.23
CA GLN A 490 4.06 0.69 -1.82
C GLN A 490 3.42 -0.50 -1.12
N MET A 491 2.12 -0.72 -1.31
CA MET A 491 1.38 -1.86 -0.79
C MET A 491 2.03 -3.18 -1.23
N LYS A 492 2.28 -3.36 -2.53
CA LYS A 492 2.99 -4.53 -3.07
C LYS A 492 4.35 -4.72 -2.40
N THR A 493 5.12 -3.63 -2.22
CA THR A 493 6.44 -3.69 -1.58
C THR A 493 6.37 -4.19 -0.15
N LEU A 494 5.35 -3.80 0.62
CA LEU A 494 5.16 -4.25 2.01
C LEU A 494 4.73 -5.72 2.07
N ILE A 495 3.73 -6.10 1.30
CA ILE A 495 3.20 -7.47 1.29
C ILE A 495 4.28 -8.49 0.89
N THR A 496 5.11 -8.16 -0.10
CA THR A 496 6.19 -9.04 -0.55
C THR A 496 7.34 -9.20 0.46
N ARG A 497 7.30 -8.50 1.60
CA ARG A 497 8.24 -8.67 2.72
C ARG A 497 7.75 -9.68 3.77
N ALA A 498 6.51 -10.15 3.66
CA ALA A 498 6.03 -11.23 4.50
C ALA A 498 6.83 -12.50 4.20
N GLY A 499 7.55 -12.98 5.20
CA GLY A 499 8.18 -14.29 5.18
C GLY A 499 7.30 -15.32 5.90
N PRO A 500 7.75 -16.58 5.99
CA PRO A 500 6.99 -17.63 6.62
C PRO A 500 6.47 -17.28 8.03
N GLY A 501 5.23 -17.65 8.30
CA GLY A 501 4.58 -17.44 9.59
C GLY A 501 4.25 -15.98 9.90
N THR A 502 4.19 -15.09 8.91
CA THR A 502 3.84 -13.68 9.11
C THR A 502 2.40 -13.42 8.69
N LYS A 503 1.63 -12.77 9.56
CA LYS A 503 0.30 -12.24 9.26
C LYS A 503 0.40 -10.74 9.03
N ILE A 504 -0.26 -10.24 7.97
CA ILE A 504 -0.38 -8.81 7.67
C ILE A 504 -1.84 -8.39 7.79
N VAL A 505 -2.08 -7.34 8.55
CA VAL A 505 -3.39 -6.70 8.69
C VAL A 505 -3.29 -5.25 8.23
N CYS A 506 -4.06 -4.90 7.20
CA CYS A 506 -4.16 -3.53 6.68
C CYS A 506 -5.45 -2.90 7.16
N LEU A 507 -5.35 -1.76 7.83
CA LEU A 507 -6.48 -0.96 8.30
C LEU A 507 -6.58 0.32 7.49
N GLY A 508 -7.81 0.75 7.18
CA GLY A 508 -7.97 2.01 6.47
C GLY A 508 -9.40 2.53 6.41
N ASN A 509 -9.51 3.81 6.04
CA ASN A 509 -10.75 4.48 5.74
C ASN A 509 -10.63 5.16 4.37
N LEU A 510 -11.30 4.62 3.35
CA LEU A 510 -11.20 5.14 1.98
C LEU A 510 -11.76 6.55 1.82
N ALA A 511 -12.67 6.98 2.70
CA ALA A 511 -13.16 8.36 2.72
C ALA A 511 -12.13 9.37 3.27
N GLN A 512 -11.02 8.90 3.85
CA GLN A 512 -9.95 9.73 4.43
C GLN A 512 -8.62 9.45 3.74
N ILE A 513 -8.53 9.78 2.46
CA ILE A 513 -7.28 9.71 1.69
C ILE A 513 -6.63 11.08 1.71
N ASP A 514 -5.50 11.18 2.43
CA ASP A 514 -4.74 12.43 2.58
C ASP A 514 -3.58 12.52 1.57
N THR A 515 -3.21 11.40 0.96
CA THR A 515 -2.12 11.36 -0.02
C THR A 515 -2.54 12.07 -1.31
N PRO A 516 -1.81 13.12 -1.74
CA PRO A 516 -2.11 13.82 -2.99
C PRO A 516 -2.23 12.86 -4.18
N TYR A 517 -3.20 13.12 -5.04
CA TYR A 517 -3.47 12.37 -6.28
C TYR A 517 -3.92 10.92 -6.09
N LEU A 518 -4.06 10.41 -4.87
CA LEU A 518 -4.74 9.14 -4.61
C LEU A 518 -6.26 9.37 -4.53
N THR A 519 -7.00 8.41 -5.05
CA THR A 519 -8.46 8.31 -4.96
C THR A 519 -8.85 6.96 -4.36
N GLU A 520 -10.10 6.77 -4.01
CA GLU A 520 -10.59 5.47 -3.54
C GLU A 520 -10.26 4.34 -4.52
N GLY A 521 -10.44 4.57 -5.83
CA GLY A 521 -10.15 3.59 -6.88
C GLY A 521 -8.65 3.32 -7.09
N SER A 522 -7.75 4.28 -6.80
CA SER A 522 -6.31 4.15 -7.02
C SER A 522 -5.50 3.84 -5.74
N SER A 523 -6.17 3.81 -4.60
CA SER A 523 -5.54 3.46 -3.32
C SER A 523 -4.93 2.05 -3.34
N GLY A 524 -3.75 1.91 -2.73
CA GLY A 524 -3.12 0.59 -2.54
C GLY A 524 -3.96 -0.36 -1.70
N LEU A 525 -4.79 0.16 -0.80
CA LEU A 525 -5.72 -0.64 -0.01
C LEU A 525 -6.82 -1.23 -0.91
N THR A 526 -7.46 -0.41 -1.75
CA THR A 526 -8.45 -0.87 -2.75
C THR A 526 -7.85 -1.90 -3.70
N TYR A 527 -6.64 -1.63 -4.19
CA TYR A 527 -5.89 -2.57 -5.03
C TYR A 527 -5.69 -3.92 -4.33
N ALA A 528 -5.30 -3.91 -3.05
CA ALA A 528 -5.09 -5.14 -2.30
C ALA A 528 -6.40 -5.90 -2.06
N VAL A 529 -7.49 -5.21 -1.68
CA VAL A 529 -8.80 -5.83 -1.50
C VAL A 529 -9.24 -6.53 -2.79
N ASP A 530 -9.14 -5.86 -3.94
CA ASP A 530 -9.55 -6.44 -5.22
C ASP A 530 -8.71 -7.65 -5.63
N ARG A 531 -7.39 -7.58 -5.45
CA ARG A 531 -6.48 -8.65 -5.89
C ARG A 531 -6.44 -9.86 -4.97
N PHE A 532 -6.77 -9.70 -3.70
CA PHE A 532 -6.78 -10.79 -2.72
C PHE A 532 -8.18 -11.35 -2.45
N LYS A 533 -9.25 -10.79 -3.04
CA LYS A 533 -10.60 -11.36 -2.92
C LYS A 533 -10.63 -12.80 -3.43
N GLY A 534 -11.19 -13.69 -2.62
CA GLY A 534 -11.27 -15.11 -2.94
C GLY A 534 -9.96 -15.91 -2.77
N TRP A 535 -8.86 -15.30 -2.35
CA TRP A 535 -7.65 -16.03 -2.00
C TRP A 535 -7.85 -16.78 -0.67
N PRO A 536 -7.54 -18.10 -0.59
CA PRO A 536 -7.85 -18.92 0.60
C PRO A 536 -7.21 -18.43 1.91
N HIS A 537 -6.06 -17.76 1.82
CA HIS A 537 -5.36 -17.22 2.99
C HIS A 537 -5.55 -15.69 3.14
N GLY A 538 -6.53 -15.11 2.46
CA GLY A 538 -6.87 -13.69 2.53
C GLY A 538 -8.30 -13.47 2.97
N GLY A 539 -8.56 -12.37 3.69
CA GLY A 539 -9.89 -11.99 4.12
C GLY A 539 -10.09 -10.48 4.14
N HIS A 540 -11.33 -10.06 3.87
CA HIS A 540 -11.72 -8.66 3.90
C HIS A 540 -13.05 -8.48 4.63
N VAL A 541 -13.15 -7.41 5.43
CA VAL A 541 -14.42 -6.95 6.03
C VAL A 541 -14.48 -5.43 5.99
N MET A 542 -15.59 -4.91 5.50
CA MET A 542 -15.96 -3.51 5.64
C MET A 542 -16.80 -3.34 6.90
N LEU A 543 -16.34 -2.53 7.83
CA LEU A 543 -17.01 -2.18 9.08
C LEU A 543 -17.88 -0.93 8.82
N ALA A 544 -19.16 -1.15 8.55
CA ALA A 544 -20.07 -0.08 8.16
C ALA A 544 -20.52 0.82 9.32
N ARG A 545 -20.56 0.28 10.56
CA ARG A 545 -21.05 1.00 11.73
C ARG A 545 -19.93 1.26 12.72
N GLY A 546 -19.73 2.53 13.06
CA GLY A 546 -18.89 2.96 14.17
C GLY A 546 -19.71 2.98 15.48
N GLU A 547 -19.10 2.58 16.57
CA GLU A 547 -19.62 2.75 17.93
C GLU A 547 -19.10 4.08 18.48
N ARG A 548 -19.62 5.19 17.95
CA ARG A 548 -19.21 6.54 18.33
C ARG A 548 -20.08 7.11 19.45
N SER A 549 -19.63 8.20 20.04
CA SER A 549 -20.48 9.02 20.91
C SER A 549 -21.56 9.72 20.06
N ARG A 550 -22.72 10.02 20.67
CA ARG A 550 -23.79 10.79 20.02
C ARG A 550 -23.30 12.08 19.36
N LEU A 551 -22.28 12.72 19.94
CA LEU A 551 -21.66 13.93 19.40
C LEU A 551 -20.88 13.63 18.11
N ALA A 552 -20.09 12.56 18.11
CA ALA A 552 -19.28 12.19 16.93
C ALA A 552 -20.14 11.68 15.77
N ASP A 553 -21.24 10.99 16.05
CA ASP A 553 -22.21 10.56 15.02
C ASP A 553 -22.89 11.79 14.39
N PHE A 554 -23.42 12.68 15.23
CA PHE A 554 -24.06 13.91 14.74
C PHE A 554 -23.08 14.79 13.94
N ALA A 555 -21.85 14.95 14.42
CA ALA A 555 -20.85 15.74 13.71
C ALA A 555 -20.50 15.14 12.32
N SER A 556 -20.47 13.80 12.21
CA SER A 556 -20.20 13.13 10.92
C SER A 556 -21.37 13.19 9.93
N GLU A 557 -22.59 13.52 10.40
CA GLU A 557 -23.77 13.71 9.55
C GLU A 557 -23.94 15.17 9.08
N VAL A 558 -23.44 16.12 9.88
CA VAL A 558 -23.76 17.55 9.68
C VAL A 558 -22.55 18.34 9.16
N LEU A 559 -21.33 17.91 9.43
CA LEU A 559 -20.07 18.50 8.99
C LEU A 559 -19.43 17.72 7.83
#